data_b766a916e86ed4a27edfe04cd9e21ac4
#
_entry.id   b766a916e86ed4a27edfe04cd9e21ac4
#
_cell.length_a   1.000
_cell.length_b   1.000
_cell.length_c   1.000
_cell.angle_alpha   90.00
_cell.angle_beta   90.00
_cell.angle_gamma   90.00
#
_symmetry.space_group_name_H-M   'P 1'
#
loop_
_entity.id
_entity.type
_entity.pdbx_description
1 polymer ?
#
loop_
_entity_poly.entity_id
_entity_poly.type
_entity_poly.pdbx_seq_one_letter_code
_entity_poly.pdbx_strand_id
1 'polypeptide(L)'
;NDVVSNKQVFVLDLGYDSEGNSKGFRKMQIIGLKGNEYTIKIANLSGENEFLKVIKKDDDYNFVFLSIHDNGKIITIEPPKDDWDLVFTKYTHTFSSNNELIPYGVTGVLINSSATSVHQDTLFGFEDTDLEIAKGLEYIPDHHAIGYDWKTYDYNSGGYIINTEKN
;
A
#
# COMPACT_ATOMS: atom_id res chain seq x y z
N ASN A 1 2.20 -24.90 5.13
CA ASN A 1 3.55 -24.80 5.70
C ASN A 1 3.49 -23.90 6.94
N ASP A 2 3.83 -24.48 8.10
CA ASP A 2 3.86 -23.72 9.34
C ASP A 2 5.20 -22.99 9.44
N VAL A 3 5.17 -21.69 9.77
CA VAL A 3 6.35 -20.87 9.94
C VAL A 3 6.42 -20.40 11.39
N VAL A 4 7.54 -20.67 12.03
CA VAL A 4 7.82 -20.24 13.41
C VAL A 4 8.58 -18.92 13.38
N SER A 5 8.20 -18.00 14.26
CA SER A 5 8.81 -16.68 14.38
C SER A 5 10.30 -16.77 14.77
N ASN A 6 11.11 -15.89 14.20
CA ASN A 6 12.47 -15.58 14.65
C ASN A 6 12.52 -14.67 15.89
N LYS A 7 11.38 -14.37 16.49
CA LYS A 7 11.18 -13.52 17.69
C LYS A 7 11.56 -12.05 17.51
N GLN A 8 11.66 -11.56 16.26
CA GLN A 8 11.87 -10.13 16.01
C GLN A 8 10.71 -9.31 16.57
N VAL A 9 11.05 -8.17 17.17
CA VAL A 9 10.10 -7.18 17.66
C VAL A 9 10.14 -5.97 16.76
N PHE A 10 8.97 -5.55 16.30
CA PHE A 10 8.76 -4.33 15.53
C PHE A 10 8.22 -3.25 16.46
N VAL A 11 8.76 -2.04 16.35
CA VAL A 11 8.21 -0.85 17.01
C VAL A 11 7.43 -0.08 15.92
N LEU A 12 6.16 0.18 16.23
CA LEU A 12 5.23 0.88 15.34
C LEU A 12 5.00 2.28 15.90
N ASP A 13 5.32 3.30 15.12
CA ASP A 13 4.83 4.66 15.33
C ASP A 13 3.44 4.76 14.69
N LEU A 14 2.42 5.06 15.48
CA LEU A 14 1.04 5.14 15.01
C LEU A 14 0.71 6.50 14.36
N GLY A 15 1.70 7.39 14.26
CA GLY A 15 1.57 8.70 13.66
C GLY A 15 0.70 9.65 14.49
N TYR A 16 -0.04 10.50 13.81
CA TYR A 16 -0.84 11.56 14.41
C TYR A 16 -2.33 11.40 14.08
N ASP A 17 -3.18 11.94 14.94
CA ASP A 17 -4.60 12.07 14.66
C ASP A 17 -4.90 13.30 13.77
N SER A 18 -6.18 13.55 13.48
CA SER A 18 -6.62 14.71 12.66
C SER A 18 -6.36 16.06 13.33
N GLU A 19 -6.12 16.08 14.64
CA GLU A 19 -5.84 17.28 15.43
C GLU A 19 -4.33 17.52 15.60
N GLY A 20 -3.49 16.59 15.13
CA GLY A 20 -2.04 16.65 15.22
C GLY A 20 -1.46 16.09 16.53
N ASN A 21 -2.25 15.39 17.34
CA ASN A 21 -1.76 14.73 18.54
C ASN A 21 -1.13 13.38 18.18
N SER A 22 0.03 13.06 18.78
CA SER A 22 0.66 11.75 18.59
C SER A 22 -0.23 10.64 19.12
N LYS A 23 -0.44 9.60 18.28
CA LYS A 23 -1.12 8.36 18.68
C LYS A 23 -0.19 7.40 19.42
N GLY A 24 1.08 7.75 19.59
CA GLY A 24 2.08 7.02 20.33
C GLY A 24 2.60 5.78 19.62
N PHE A 25 3.25 4.93 20.40
CA PHE A 25 3.96 3.77 19.87
C PHE A 25 3.37 2.45 20.41
N ARG A 26 3.55 1.38 19.62
CA ARG A 26 3.28 0.00 20.03
C ARG A 26 4.48 -0.87 19.67
N LYS A 27 4.65 -1.96 20.40
CA LYS A 27 5.54 -3.05 20.01
C LYS A 27 4.72 -4.23 19.52
N MET A 28 5.21 -4.88 18.48
CA MET A 28 4.56 -6.01 17.83
C MET A 28 5.57 -7.13 17.59
N GLN A 29 5.12 -8.35 17.70
CA GLN A 29 5.86 -9.55 17.33
C GLN A 29 4.96 -10.47 16.50
N ILE A 30 5.45 -10.99 15.41
CA ILE A 30 4.81 -12.10 14.69
C ILE A 30 5.22 -13.37 15.41
N ILE A 31 4.26 -14.08 15.98
CA ILE A 31 4.50 -15.33 16.72
C ILE A 31 4.66 -16.50 15.75
N GLY A 32 3.86 -16.53 14.68
CA GLY A 32 3.94 -17.55 13.64
C GLY A 32 2.83 -17.45 12.61
N LEU A 33 2.96 -18.32 11.62
CA LEU A 33 1.95 -18.56 10.60
C LEU A 33 1.65 -20.06 10.57
N LYS A 34 0.39 -20.45 10.75
CA LYS A 34 -0.07 -21.81 10.68
C LYS A 34 -1.17 -21.91 9.63
N GLY A 35 -0.88 -22.63 8.54
CA GLY A 35 -1.76 -22.63 7.38
C GLY A 35 -1.96 -21.23 6.82
N ASN A 36 -3.16 -20.67 6.94
CA ASN A 36 -3.51 -19.31 6.51
C ASN A 36 -3.76 -18.33 7.69
N GLU A 37 -3.35 -18.70 8.91
CA GLU A 37 -3.57 -17.89 10.12
C GLU A 37 -2.25 -17.35 10.68
N TYR A 38 -2.11 -16.03 10.69
CA TYR A 38 -1.06 -15.35 11.43
C TYR A 38 -1.46 -15.21 12.90
N THR A 39 -0.51 -15.47 13.80
CA THR A 39 -0.65 -15.09 15.21
C THR A 39 0.34 -13.96 15.48
N ILE A 40 -0.16 -12.84 15.96
CA ILE A 40 0.65 -11.69 16.36
C ILE A 40 0.42 -11.35 17.82
N LYS A 41 1.43 -10.75 18.44
CA LYS A 41 1.38 -10.18 19.77
C LYS A 41 1.65 -8.69 19.69
N ILE A 42 0.83 -7.88 20.38
CA ILE A 42 0.94 -6.42 20.41
C ILE A 42 0.84 -5.96 21.86
N ALA A 43 1.62 -4.93 22.21
CA ALA A 43 1.57 -4.29 23.52
C ALA A 43 2.00 -2.82 23.46
N ASN A 44 1.77 -2.05 24.52
CA ASN A 44 2.45 -0.79 24.76
C ASN A 44 3.96 -1.02 24.91
N LEU A 45 4.78 0.01 24.75
CA LEU A 45 6.22 -0.12 24.95
C LEU A 45 6.56 -0.57 26.40
N SER A 46 5.77 -0.13 27.38
CA SER A 46 5.89 -0.57 28.79
C SER A 46 5.59 -2.06 29.00
N GLY A 47 4.93 -2.71 28.06
CA GLY A 47 4.43 -4.08 28.19
C GLY A 47 2.96 -4.19 28.60
N GLU A 48 2.36 -3.09 28.99
CA GLU A 48 0.93 -3.06 29.34
C GLU A 48 0.04 -3.23 28.10
N ASN A 49 -1.23 -3.59 28.34
CA ASN A 49 -2.23 -3.80 27.30
C ASN A 49 -1.74 -4.81 26.23
N GLU A 50 -1.03 -5.84 26.68
CA GLU A 50 -0.62 -6.93 25.78
C GLU A 50 -1.84 -7.74 25.35
N PHE A 51 -1.94 -8.01 24.06
CA PHE A 51 -2.92 -8.94 23.52
C PHE A 51 -2.34 -9.77 22.37
N LEU A 52 -2.92 -10.95 22.20
CA LEU A 52 -2.69 -11.83 21.05
C LEU A 52 -3.84 -11.69 20.07
N LYS A 53 -3.50 -11.67 18.78
CA LYS A 53 -4.49 -11.66 17.71
C LYS A 53 -4.17 -12.73 16.69
N VAL A 54 -5.17 -13.54 16.36
CA VAL A 54 -5.15 -14.42 15.19
C VAL A 54 -5.78 -13.66 14.03
N ILE A 55 -5.06 -13.62 12.92
CA ILE A 55 -5.48 -12.98 11.67
C ILE A 55 -5.52 -14.06 10.61
N LYS A 56 -6.71 -14.42 10.17
CA LYS A 56 -6.91 -15.36 9.07
C LYS A 56 -6.82 -14.62 7.76
N LYS A 57 -6.00 -15.12 6.84
CA LYS A 57 -6.04 -14.67 5.44
C LYS A 57 -7.39 -15.01 4.84
N ASP A 58 -7.93 -14.09 4.10
CA ASP A 58 -9.15 -14.27 3.33
C ASP A 58 -8.79 -14.25 1.84
N ASP A 59 -9.03 -15.36 1.16
CA ASP A 59 -8.64 -15.52 -0.24
C ASP A 59 -9.53 -14.72 -1.21
N ASP A 60 -10.64 -14.17 -0.72
CA ASP A 60 -11.51 -13.28 -1.49
C ASP A 60 -10.99 -11.83 -1.53
N TYR A 61 -9.98 -11.50 -0.71
CA TYR A 61 -9.40 -10.15 -0.59
C TYR A 61 -7.88 -10.18 -0.77
N ASN A 62 -7.32 -9.06 -1.27
CA ASN A 62 -5.86 -8.91 -1.32
C ASN A 62 -5.25 -8.69 0.05
N PHE A 63 -5.97 -7.98 0.95
CA PHE A 63 -5.47 -7.58 2.25
C PHE A 63 -6.47 -7.88 3.37
N VAL A 64 -5.92 -8.13 4.55
CA VAL A 64 -6.67 -8.11 5.81
C VAL A 64 -6.18 -6.93 6.62
N PHE A 65 -7.06 -6.00 6.92
CA PHE A 65 -6.72 -4.78 7.65
C PHE A 65 -6.96 -4.96 9.15
N LEU A 66 -5.98 -4.55 9.95
CA LEU A 66 -6.00 -4.63 11.40
C LEU A 66 -5.88 -3.24 12.01
N SER A 67 -6.89 -2.82 12.76
CA SER A 67 -6.79 -1.64 13.62
C SER A 67 -6.17 -2.01 14.97
N ILE A 68 -5.03 -1.40 15.29
CA ILE A 68 -4.33 -1.66 16.56
C ILE A 68 -5.04 -0.97 17.74
N HIS A 69 -5.76 0.13 17.49
CA HIS A 69 -6.41 0.93 18.53
C HIS A 69 -7.50 0.16 19.29
N ASP A 70 -8.26 -0.67 18.61
CA ASP A 70 -9.40 -1.39 19.19
C ASP A 70 -9.05 -2.84 19.54
N ASN A 71 -7.94 -3.06 20.25
CA ASN A 71 -7.45 -4.40 20.60
C ASN A 71 -7.34 -5.34 19.38
N GLY A 72 -6.92 -4.81 18.26
CA GLY A 72 -6.75 -5.59 17.04
C GLY A 72 -8.06 -5.93 16.33
N LYS A 73 -8.92 -4.96 16.10
CA LYS A 73 -10.13 -5.13 15.29
C LYS A 73 -9.78 -5.34 13.83
N ILE A 74 -10.29 -6.41 13.23
CA ILE A 74 -10.27 -6.60 11.78
C ILE A 74 -11.31 -5.68 11.15
N ILE A 75 -10.93 -4.96 10.10
CA ILE A 75 -11.80 -4.05 9.35
C ILE A 75 -11.75 -4.38 7.86
N THR A 76 -12.88 -4.28 7.19
CA THR A 76 -12.99 -4.44 5.73
C THR A 76 -13.09 -3.07 5.10
N ILE A 77 -12.13 -2.70 4.27
CA ILE A 77 -12.05 -1.37 3.63
C ILE A 77 -11.84 -1.44 2.12
N GLU A 78 -11.67 -2.64 1.57
CA GLU A 78 -11.57 -2.85 0.14
C GLU A 78 -12.68 -3.78 -0.36
N PRO A 79 -13.07 -3.69 -1.65
CA PRO A 79 -13.91 -4.69 -2.30
C PRO A 79 -13.19 -6.04 -2.40
N PRO A 80 -13.92 -7.15 -2.67
CA PRO A 80 -13.30 -8.40 -3.08
C PRO A 80 -12.28 -8.20 -4.21
N LYS A 81 -11.22 -8.99 -4.21
CA LYS A 81 -10.07 -8.77 -5.12
C LYS A 81 -10.40 -8.84 -6.62
N ASP A 82 -11.49 -9.55 -6.97
CA ASP A 82 -11.92 -9.72 -8.36
C ASP A 82 -12.90 -8.62 -8.80
N ASP A 83 -13.28 -7.71 -7.88
CA ASP A 83 -14.30 -6.67 -8.12
C ASP A 83 -13.69 -5.27 -8.38
N TRP A 84 -12.35 -5.14 -8.43
CA TRP A 84 -11.72 -3.86 -8.68
C TRP A 84 -10.38 -3.99 -9.42
N ASP A 85 -10.04 -2.97 -10.21
CA ASP A 85 -8.81 -2.87 -10.99
C ASP A 85 -7.90 -1.75 -10.51
N LEU A 86 -8.47 -0.58 -10.22
CA LEU A 86 -7.75 0.65 -9.88
C LEU A 86 -8.31 1.29 -8.61
N VAL A 87 -7.42 1.85 -7.81
CA VAL A 87 -7.79 2.70 -6.67
C VAL A 87 -7.14 4.07 -6.79
N PHE A 88 -7.97 5.12 -6.72
CA PHE A 88 -7.54 6.52 -6.68
C PHE A 88 -7.43 6.94 -5.22
N THR A 89 -6.21 7.20 -4.76
CA THR A 89 -5.98 7.38 -3.33
C THR A 89 -4.82 8.34 -3.05
N LYS A 90 -4.72 8.72 -1.77
CA LYS A 90 -3.54 9.36 -1.22
C LYS A 90 -2.71 8.31 -0.49
N TYR A 91 -1.45 8.19 -0.82
CA TYR A 91 -0.52 7.24 -0.20
C TYR A 91 0.84 7.86 0.05
N THR A 92 1.67 7.18 0.84
CA THR A 92 3.04 7.63 1.10
C THR A 92 3.99 6.96 0.12
N HIS A 93 4.68 7.77 -0.68
CA HIS A 93 5.83 7.35 -1.46
C HIS A 93 7.12 7.68 -0.70
N THR A 94 8.13 6.84 -0.82
CA THR A 94 9.41 7.04 -0.14
C THR A 94 10.49 7.34 -1.17
N PHE A 95 11.03 8.55 -1.13
CA PHE A 95 12.18 8.94 -1.94
C PHE A 95 13.48 8.60 -1.23
N SER A 96 14.50 8.24 -2.02
CA SER A 96 15.88 8.17 -1.55
C SER A 96 16.61 9.44 -1.95
N SER A 97 17.10 10.21 -0.98
CA SER A 97 17.92 11.39 -1.21
C SER A 97 19.06 11.41 -0.21
N ASN A 98 20.29 11.54 -0.69
CA ASN A 98 21.51 11.56 0.15
C ASN A 98 21.62 10.36 1.13
N ASN A 99 21.20 9.16 0.70
CA ASN A 99 21.10 7.94 1.52
C ASN A 99 20.07 8.01 2.66
N GLU A 100 19.20 9.00 2.66
CA GLU A 100 18.06 9.08 3.57
C GLU A 100 16.75 8.73 2.84
N LEU A 101 15.86 8.03 3.55
CA LEU A 101 14.52 7.72 3.06
C LEU A 101 13.56 8.81 3.53
N ILE A 102 13.02 9.56 2.59
CA ILE A 102 12.11 10.68 2.86
C ILE A 102 10.69 10.26 2.49
N PRO A 103 9.78 10.08 3.48
CA PRO A 103 8.38 9.79 3.18
C PRO A 103 7.67 11.06 2.67
N TYR A 104 6.91 10.90 1.60
CA TYR A 104 6.15 11.97 0.99
C TYR A 104 4.73 11.52 0.63
N GLY A 105 3.74 12.30 1.06
CA GLY A 105 2.33 12.01 0.75
C GLY A 105 1.96 12.43 -0.67
N VAL A 106 1.59 11.47 -1.51
CA VAL A 106 1.18 11.70 -2.89
C VAL A 106 -0.26 11.30 -3.12
N THR A 107 -0.93 11.96 -4.05
CA THR A 107 -2.23 11.53 -4.59
C THR A 107 -1.99 10.88 -5.95
N GLY A 108 -2.44 9.66 -6.12
CA GLY A 108 -2.18 8.91 -7.35
C GLY A 108 -3.13 7.74 -7.54
N VAL A 109 -2.76 6.89 -8.48
CA VAL A 109 -3.51 5.70 -8.88
C VAL A 109 -2.66 4.47 -8.60
N LEU A 110 -3.23 3.53 -7.88
CA LEU A 110 -2.62 2.23 -7.64
C LEU A 110 -3.42 1.15 -8.34
N ILE A 111 -2.76 0.10 -8.81
CA ILE A 111 -3.42 -1.02 -9.48
C ILE A 111 -3.67 -2.17 -8.50
N ASN A 112 -4.66 -2.98 -8.80
CA ASN A 112 -4.85 -4.28 -8.17
C ASN A 112 -3.85 -5.29 -8.77
N SER A 113 -2.67 -5.43 -8.18
CA SER A 113 -1.58 -6.25 -8.71
C SER A 113 -1.91 -7.75 -8.82
N SER A 114 -2.98 -8.22 -8.20
CA SER A 114 -3.41 -9.63 -8.31
C SER A 114 -4.26 -9.90 -9.55
N ALA A 115 -4.87 -8.85 -10.13
CA ALA A 115 -5.78 -8.95 -11.27
C ALA A 115 -5.33 -8.11 -12.47
N THR A 116 -4.60 -7.01 -12.24
CA THR A 116 -4.29 -5.99 -13.24
C THR A 116 -2.79 -5.82 -13.39
N SER A 117 -2.34 -5.63 -14.63
CA SER A 117 -0.98 -5.21 -14.97
C SER A 117 -1.02 -4.04 -15.95
N VAL A 118 0.03 -3.24 -15.97
CA VAL A 118 0.08 -1.98 -16.72
C VAL A 118 1.30 -1.92 -17.63
N HIS A 119 1.10 -1.38 -18.80
CA HIS A 119 2.16 -0.87 -19.67
C HIS A 119 1.95 0.65 -19.84
N GLN A 120 2.99 1.43 -19.63
CA GLN A 120 2.97 2.85 -19.94
C GLN A 120 3.46 3.04 -21.39
N ASP A 121 2.53 3.32 -22.28
CA ASP A 121 2.85 3.54 -23.70
C ASP A 121 3.33 4.97 -23.94
N THR A 122 4.50 5.10 -24.56
CA THR A 122 5.10 6.38 -24.97
C THR A 122 5.17 6.54 -26.48
N LEU A 123 4.76 5.54 -27.27
CA LEU A 123 4.88 5.49 -28.73
C LEU A 123 3.56 5.80 -29.43
N PHE A 124 2.46 5.22 -28.93
CA PHE A 124 1.14 5.32 -29.55
C PHE A 124 0.25 6.32 -28.80
N GLY A 125 -0.70 6.93 -29.51
CA GLY A 125 -1.75 7.74 -28.92
C GLY A 125 -2.88 6.89 -28.36
N PHE A 126 -3.72 7.49 -27.52
CA PHE A 126 -4.89 6.80 -26.96
C PHE A 126 -5.80 6.26 -28.07
N GLU A 127 -6.01 7.02 -29.14
CA GLU A 127 -6.85 6.64 -30.29
C GLU A 127 -6.20 5.60 -31.21
N ASP A 128 -4.87 5.47 -31.15
CA ASP A 128 -4.11 4.56 -32.00
C ASP A 128 -3.84 3.21 -31.34
N THR A 129 -4.01 3.11 -30.03
CA THR A 129 -3.75 1.89 -29.26
C THR A 129 -4.89 0.91 -29.42
N ASP A 130 -4.64 -0.18 -30.12
CA ASP A 130 -5.61 -1.25 -30.37
C ASP A 130 -5.17 -2.59 -29.75
N LEU A 131 -6.00 -3.63 -29.96
CA LEU A 131 -5.75 -4.95 -29.41
C LEU A 131 -4.46 -5.60 -29.95
N GLU A 132 -4.09 -5.34 -31.21
CA GLU A 132 -2.89 -5.96 -31.80
C GLU A 132 -1.63 -5.32 -31.21
N ILE A 133 -1.64 -4.02 -31.00
CA ILE A 133 -0.58 -3.31 -30.27
C ILE A 133 -0.50 -3.83 -28.85
N ALA A 134 -1.63 -3.87 -28.13
CA ALA A 134 -1.68 -4.30 -26.74
C ALA A 134 -1.11 -5.72 -26.51
N LYS A 135 -1.35 -6.65 -27.42
CA LYS A 135 -0.80 -8.02 -27.34
C LYS A 135 0.73 -8.08 -27.46
N GLY A 136 1.35 -7.08 -28.06
CA GLY A 136 2.80 -6.99 -28.26
C GLY A 136 3.56 -6.31 -27.12
N LEU A 137 2.87 -5.77 -26.10
CA LEU A 137 3.46 -4.99 -25.03
C LEU A 137 3.87 -5.86 -23.84
N GLU A 138 4.86 -5.42 -23.10
CA GLU A 138 5.26 -6.00 -21.82
C GLU A 138 4.53 -5.29 -20.67
N TYR A 139 3.93 -6.06 -19.78
CA TYR A 139 3.12 -5.54 -18.67
C TYR A 139 3.79 -5.78 -17.33
N ILE A 140 3.71 -4.79 -16.45
CA ILE A 140 4.22 -4.84 -15.07
C ILE A 140 3.06 -4.90 -14.07
N PRO A 141 3.08 -5.86 -13.12
CA PRO A 141 2.06 -5.96 -12.06
C PRO A 141 2.45 -5.17 -10.80
N ASP A 142 3.30 -4.14 -10.92
CA ASP A 142 3.68 -3.33 -9.78
C ASP A 142 2.49 -2.50 -9.29
N HIS A 143 2.21 -2.56 -8.00
CA HIS A 143 1.11 -1.80 -7.38
C HIS A 143 1.15 -0.30 -7.70
N HIS A 144 2.34 0.27 -7.87
CA HIS A 144 2.59 1.67 -8.17
C HIS A 144 2.81 1.96 -9.65
N ALA A 145 2.52 1.02 -10.56
CA ALA A 145 2.84 1.13 -11.98
C ALA A 145 2.26 2.37 -12.69
N ILE A 146 1.13 2.90 -12.22
CA ILE A 146 0.58 4.19 -12.67
C ILE A 146 1.07 5.32 -11.74
N GLY A 147 0.96 5.12 -10.43
CA GLY A 147 1.46 6.04 -9.42
C GLY A 147 0.92 7.46 -9.58
N TYR A 148 1.83 8.43 -9.59
CA TYR A 148 1.54 9.86 -9.72
C TYR A 148 2.32 10.53 -10.86
N ASP A 149 3.05 9.79 -11.69
CA ASP A 149 3.94 10.29 -12.74
C ASP A 149 3.19 10.89 -13.93
N TRP A 150 1.87 10.67 -13.99
CA TRP A 150 0.99 11.28 -15.00
C TRP A 150 0.76 12.78 -14.79
N LYS A 151 1.27 13.38 -13.68
CA LYS A 151 1.17 14.79 -13.34
C LYS A 151 2.48 15.33 -12.80
N THR A 152 2.72 16.62 -13.02
CA THR A 152 3.87 17.35 -12.49
C THR A 152 3.40 18.55 -11.67
N TYR A 153 4.07 18.84 -10.57
CA TYR A 153 3.80 20.05 -9.79
C TYR A 153 4.42 21.26 -10.48
N ASP A 154 3.59 22.24 -10.80
CA ASP A 154 4.03 23.51 -11.37
C ASP A 154 4.20 24.55 -10.26
N TYR A 155 5.44 24.91 -9.98
CA TYR A 155 5.78 25.91 -8.95
C TYR A 155 5.29 27.31 -9.28
N ASN A 156 5.04 27.64 -10.56
CA ASN A 156 4.59 28.97 -10.95
C ASN A 156 3.10 29.18 -10.68
N SER A 157 2.28 28.17 -10.94
CA SER A 157 0.84 28.20 -10.68
C SER A 157 0.46 27.74 -9.28
N GLY A 158 1.37 27.06 -8.57
CA GLY A 158 1.13 26.46 -7.26
C GLY A 158 0.17 25.26 -7.31
N GLY A 159 0.09 24.59 -8.46
CA GLY A 159 -0.81 23.47 -8.70
C GLY A 159 -0.18 22.31 -9.45
N TYR A 160 -0.99 21.33 -9.82
CA TYR A 160 -0.55 20.22 -10.68
C TYR A 160 -1.04 20.43 -12.10
N ILE A 161 -0.18 20.10 -13.06
CA ILE A 161 -0.52 19.98 -14.48
C ILE A 161 -0.46 18.51 -14.88
N ILE A 162 -1.35 18.11 -15.77
CA ILE A 162 -1.33 16.77 -16.36
C ILE A 162 -0.24 16.74 -17.42
N ASN A 163 0.58 15.68 -17.42
CA ASN A 163 1.60 15.48 -18.42
C ASN A 163 0.91 15.04 -19.72
N THR A 164 0.74 15.99 -20.65
CA THR A 164 0.06 15.75 -21.93
C THR A 164 1.03 15.54 -23.10
N GLU A 165 2.30 15.83 -22.87
CA GLU A 165 3.31 15.64 -23.90
C GLU A 165 3.93 14.25 -23.78
N LYS A 166 3.99 13.54 -24.91
CA LYS A 166 4.82 12.36 -25.09
C LYS A 166 6.28 12.85 -25.14
N ASN A 167 7.08 12.47 -24.17
CA ASN A 167 8.53 12.71 -24.19
C ASN A 167 9.20 11.75 -25.16
#